data_f8f3daf3d6ccc4d3d15c6b39cf3563d6
#
_entry.id   f8f3daf3d6ccc4d3d15c6b39cf3563d6
#
_cell.length_a   1.000
_cell.length_b   1.000
_cell.length_c   1.000
_cell.angle_alpha   90.00
_cell.angle_beta   90.00
_cell.angle_gamma   90.00
#
_symmetry.space_group_name_H-M   'P 1'
#
loop_
_entity.id
_entity.type
_entity.pdbx_description
1 polymer ?
#
loop_
_entity_poly.entity_id
_entity_poly.type
_entity_poly.pdbx_seq_one_letter_code
_entity_poly.pdbx_strand_id
1 'polypeptide(L)'
;MTLKEAMKSIKPASQALRRQAKRRWDQVAKPLGSLGVLEEDIIRIAAASGSLAVSLHPRAIVVMCGDNGIVKEGVTQTGQEVTAIVAGNMAQGNSCVCLMARQAGADVIPVDVGMACCDAVPGVVNRKVAYGTKDFLEAPAMTREETVKAMEAGADMAVELKERGYVLAGSGEMGIGNTTTSSALLSVLLDMDPERVTGRGAGLTTAGYNRKVQVIREGIRIHRPSGEDPVDALSKVGGLDLAALTGFYIGCAACGLPVVLDGLITGAAALAAVRISPDVKEYLLASHVSAEPAGAMVLDALGLKPAISAGMCLGEGTGAAALLPLLDMAASVYTRMSSFDEIHVDAYEHLV
;
A
#
# COMPACT_ATOMS: atom_id res chain seq x y z
N MET A 1 -1.50 -12.46 15.58
CA MET A 1 -1.49 -11.24 16.44
C MET A 1 -2.83 -10.55 16.31
N THR A 2 -3.52 -10.23 17.41
CA THR A 2 -4.78 -9.48 17.31
C THR A 2 -4.52 -8.04 16.85
N LEU A 3 -5.49 -7.44 16.16
CA LEU A 3 -5.40 -6.05 15.72
C LEU A 3 -5.09 -5.08 16.89
N LYS A 4 -5.70 -5.32 18.05
CA LYS A 4 -5.49 -4.53 19.27
C LYS A 4 -4.06 -4.65 19.80
N GLU A 5 -3.45 -5.82 19.73
CA GLU A 5 -2.05 -6.04 20.11
C GLU A 5 -1.11 -5.35 19.12
N ALA A 6 -1.38 -5.48 17.80
CA ALA A 6 -0.63 -4.78 16.78
C ALA A 6 -0.61 -3.26 17.02
N MET A 7 -1.78 -2.66 17.20
CA MET A 7 -1.89 -1.22 17.46
C MET A 7 -1.14 -0.77 18.71
N LYS A 8 -1.16 -1.55 19.80
CA LYS A 8 -0.41 -1.25 21.02
C LYS A 8 1.11 -1.37 20.86
N SER A 9 1.56 -2.17 19.90
CA SER A 9 2.99 -2.40 19.64
C SER A 9 3.61 -1.33 18.76
N ILE A 10 2.80 -0.51 18.08
CA ILE A 10 3.29 0.59 17.22
C ILE A 10 4.03 1.60 18.09
N LYS A 11 5.23 1.93 17.68
CA LYS A 11 6.04 2.99 18.28
C LYS A 11 6.20 4.12 17.26
N PRO A 12 6.20 5.40 17.69
CA PRO A 12 6.60 6.48 16.80
C PRO A 12 8.00 6.21 16.25
N ALA A 13 8.22 6.46 14.97
CA ALA A 13 9.55 6.32 14.38
C ALA A 13 10.55 7.27 15.06
N SER A 14 11.81 6.84 15.18
CA SER A 14 12.81 7.54 15.97
C SER A 14 13.16 8.92 15.41
N GLN A 15 12.70 9.97 16.07
CA GLN A 15 13.04 11.35 15.72
C GLN A 15 14.54 11.64 15.87
N ALA A 16 15.22 10.94 16.79
CA ALA A 16 16.67 11.04 16.93
C ALA A 16 17.39 10.49 15.69
N LEU A 17 17.02 9.30 15.24
CA LEU A 17 17.59 8.71 14.03
C LEU A 17 17.23 9.51 12.77
N ARG A 18 16.01 10.07 12.68
CA ARG A 18 15.63 10.97 11.60
C ARG A 18 16.58 12.16 11.49
N ARG A 19 16.87 12.84 12.62
CA ARG A 19 17.83 13.95 12.67
C ARG A 19 19.26 13.50 12.33
N GLN A 20 19.68 12.32 12.79
CA GLN A 20 21.01 11.80 12.49
C GLN A 20 21.16 11.41 11.02
N ALA A 21 20.16 10.76 10.43
CA ALA A 21 20.15 10.44 9.02
C ALA A 21 20.18 11.71 8.13
N LYS A 22 19.44 12.76 8.51
CA LYS A 22 19.50 14.05 7.85
C LYS A 22 20.91 14.66 7.92
N ARG A 23 21.53 14.69 9.11
CA ARG A 23 22.91 15.18 9.26
C ARG A 23 23.91 14.38 8.41
N ARG A 24 23.71 13.06 8.29
CA ARG A 24 24.56 12.26 7.41
C ARG A 24 24.41 12.69 5.96
N TRP A 25 23.20 12.96 5.49
CA TRP A 25 22.96 13.51 4.15
C TRP A 25 23.66 14.86 3.95
N ASP A 26 23.60 15.73 4.95
CA ASP A 26 24.24 17.06 4.92
C ASP A 26 25.78 16.95 4.86
N GLN A 27 26.38 15.85 5.32
CA GLN A 27 27.82 15.57 5.25
C GLN A 27 28.27 14.96 3.93
N VAL A 28 27.38 14.35 3.15
CA VAL A 28 27.70 13.78 1.83
C VAL A 28 28.07 14.90 0.87
N ALA A 29 29.22 14.78 0.14
CA ALA A 29 29.78 15.83 -0.71
C ALA A 29 28.93 16.10 -1.97
N LYS A 30 27.71 16.60 -1.79
CA LYS A 30 26.75 16.98 -2.81
C LYS A 30 25.89 18.17 -2.36
N PRO A 31 25.22 18.90 -3.26
CA PRO A 31 24.29 19.94 -2.86
C PRO A 31 23.19 19.43 -1.91
N LEU A 32 22.85 20.23 -0.89
CA LEU A 32 21.85 19.88 0.11
C LEU A 32 20.49 19.58 -0.55
N GLY A 33 19.86 18.47 -0.15
CA GLY A 33 18.52 18.08 -0.63
C GLY A 33 18.44 17.74 -2.13
N SER A 34 19.57 17.58 -2.84
CA SER A 34 19.61 17.47 -4.30
C SER A 34 19.02 16.16 -4.87
N LEU A 35 18.84 15.12 -4.06
CA LEU A 35 18.12 13.91 -4.45
C LEU A 35 16.60 13.95 -4.04
N GLY A 36 16.15 15.08 -3.46
CA GLY A 36 14.74 15.33 -3.20
C GLY A 36 14.07 14.26 -2.35
N VAL A 37 12.97 13.69 -2.85
CA VAL A 37 12.14 12.69 -2.15
C VAL A 37 12.95 11.44 -1.75
N LEU A 38 13.93 11.05 -2.55
CA LEU A 38 14.76 9.87 -2.25
C LEU A 38 15.59 10.05 -0.97
N GLU A 39 16.02 11.27 -0.64
CA GLU A 39 16.68 11.52 0.66
C GLU A 39 15.70 11.37 1.83
N GLU A 40 14.50 11.91 1.68
CA GLU A 40 13.43 11.78 2.68
C GLU A 40 13.04 10.31 2.90
N ASP A 41 12.99 9.51 1.84
CA ASP A 41 12.69 8.08 1.92
C ASP A 41 13.77 7.33 2.70
N ILE A 42 15.05 7.58 2.43
CA ILE A 42 16.16 6.97 3.20
C ILE A 42 16.14 7.41 4.66
N ILE A 43 15.85 8.69 4.94
CA ILE A 43 15.68 9.19 6.31
C ILE A 43 14.52 8.48 7.02
N ARG A 44 13.39 8.29 6.31
CA ARG A 44 12.22 7.59 6.83
C ARG A 44 12.54 6.13 7.11
N ILE A 45 13.21 5.43 6.19
CA ILE A 45 13.64 4.03 6.38
C ILE A 45 14.55 3.91 7.60
N ALA A 46 15.56 4.79 7.75
CA ALA A 46 16.44 4.79 8.91
C ALA A 46 15.68 4.97 10.24
N ALA A 47 14.72 5.90 10.27
CA ALA A 47 13.91 6.17 11.46
C ALA A 47 12.96 5.01 11.79
N ALA A 48 12.32 4.41 10.79
CA ALA A 48 11.36 3.32 10.92
C ALA A 48 12.03 1.99 11.29
N SER A 49 13.18 1.67 10.67
CA SER A 49 13.94 0.45 10.96
C SER A 49 14.75 0.52 12.26
N GLY A 50 14.90 1.71 12.85
CA GLY A 50 15.68 1.90 14.06
C GLY A 50 17.20 1.86 13.86
N SER A 51 17.71 2.11 12.63
CA SER A 51 19.13 2.01 12.29
C SER A 51 19.57 3.05 11.26
N LEU A 52 20.73 3.66 11.48
CA LEU A 52 21.40 4.51 10.47
C LEU A 52 22.10 3.68 9.37
N ALA A 53 22.41 2.41 9.65
CA ALA A 53 22.89 1.47 8.65
C ALA A 53 21.71 0.98 7.81
N VAL A 54 21.33 1.79 6.81
CA VAL A 54 20.18 1.49 5.95
C VAL A 54 20.48 0.26 5.12
N SER A 55 19.70 -0.80 5.35
CA SER A 55 19.67 -2.01 4.52
C SER A 55 18.31 -2.08 3.82
N LEU A 56 18.33 -2.42 2.53
CA LEU A 56 17.14 -2.56 1.70
C LEU A 56 16.90 -4.00 1.25
N HIS A 57 17.73 -4.93 1.70
CA HIS A 57 17.66 -6.37 1.36
C HIS A 57 17.82 -7.26 2.60
N PRO A 58 17.14 -8.41 2.67
CA PRO A 58 16.13 -8.89 1.71
C PRO A 58 14.82 -8.09 1.79
N ARG A 59 14.08 -8.08 0.69
CA ARG A 59 12.80 -7.37 0.56
C ARG A 59 11.76 -8.18 -0.18
N ALA A 60 10.47 -7.94 0.11
CA ALA A 60 9.36 -8.64 -0.53
C ALA A 60 8.19 -7.70 -0.82
N ILE A 61 7.45 -8.00 -1.89
CA ILE A 61 6.17 -7.37 -2.23
C ILE A 61 5.07 -8.35 -1.87
N VAL A 62 4.21 -7.97 -0.92
CA VAL A 62 3.03 -8.75 -0.54
C VAL A 62 1.84 -8.28 -1.36
N VAL A 63 1.17 -9.22 -2.04
CA VAL A 63 0.00 -8.93 -2.88
C VAL A 63 -1.23 -9.57 -2.25
N MET A 64 -2.12 -8.75 -1.68
CA MET A 64 -3.36 -9.24 -1.08
C MET A 64 -4.41 -9.50 -2.15
N CYS A 65 -4.87 -10.76 -2.23
CA CYS A 65 -5.80 -11.22 -3.26
C CYS A 65 -7.19 -11.47 -2.66
N GLY A 66 -8.22 -10.79 -3.21
CA GLY A 66 -9.58 -10.93 -2.70
C GLY A 66 -10.63 -10.44 -3.70
N ASP A 67 -11.74 -11.17 -3.81
CA ASP A 67 -12.82 -10.87 -4.72
C ASP A 67 -13.87 -9.95 -4.12
N ASN A 68 -14.43 -9.09 -4.96
CA ASN A 68 -15.41 -8.08 -4.56
C ASN A 68 -16.78 -8.38 -5.18
N GLY A 69 -17.81 -8.60 -4.35
CA GLY A 69 -19.16 -8.95 -4.79
C GLY A 69 -19.83 -7.89 -5.65
N ILE A 70 -19.38 -6.65 -5.56
CA ILE A 70 -19.87 -5.52 -6.36
C ILE A 70 -19.68 -5.71 -7.88
N VAL A 71 -18.89 -6.67 -8.30
CA VAL A 71 -18.72 -7.05 -9.72
C VAL A 71 -20.05 -7.39 -10.38
N LYS A 72 -21.03 -7.90 -9.64
CA LYS A 72 -22.38 -8.18 -10.12
C LYS A 72 -23.09 -6.97 -10.74
N GLU A 73 -22.69 -5.77 -10.33
CA GLU A 73 -23.27 -4.51 -10.75
C GLU A 73 -22.75 -3.98 -12.11
N GLY A 74 -21.92 -4.78 -12.81
CA GLY A 74 -21.38 -4.42 -14.12
C GLY A 74 -20.37 -3.28 -14.09
N VAL A 75 -19.62 -3.18 -13.00
CA VAL A 75 -18.60 -2.13 -12.75
C VAL A 75 -17.18 -2.56 -13.16
N THR A 76 -17.05 -3.71 -13.84
CA THR A 76 -15.79 -4.28 -14.34
C THR A 76 -15.97 -4.86 -15.73
N GLN A 77 -14.86 -5.08 -16.45
CA GLN A 77 -14.87 -5.74 -17.76
C GLN A 77 -14.79 -7.27 -17.67
N THR A 78 -14.30 -7.79 -16.53
CA THR A 78 -14.06 -9.22 -16.31
C THR A 78 -14.79 -9.68 -15.06
N GLY A 79 -14.98 -11.00 -14.92
CA GLY A 79 -15.54 -11.63 -13.73
C GLY A 79 -14.50 -11.90 -12.64
N GLN A 80 -14.98 -12.36 -11.48
CA GLN A 80 -14.15 -12.64 -10.31
C GLN A 80 -13.14 -13.78 -10.53
N GLU A 81 -13.40 -14.70 -11.47
CA GLU A 81 -12.51 -15.81 -11.80
C GLU A 81 -11.09 -15.35 -12.18
N VAL A 82 -10.95 -14.13 -12.69
CA VAL A 82 -9.65 -13.56 -13.10
C VAL A 82 -8.73 -13.34 -11.89
N THR A 83 -9.27 -13.05 -10.71
CA THR A 83 -8.46 -12.86 -9.49
C THR A 83 -7.62 -14.08 -9.17
N ALA A 84 -8.22 -15.27 -9.14
CA ALA A 84 -7.51 -16.51 -8.85
C ALA A 84 -6.52 -16.90 -9.97
N ILE A 85 -6.87 -16.64 -11.24
CA ILE A 85 -5.99 -16.88 -12.38
C ILE A 85 -4.73 -16.02 -12.28
N VAL A 86 -4.86 -14.73 -11.99
CA VAL A 86 -3.73 -13.80 -11.86
C VAL A 86 -2.90 -14.11 -10.62
N ALA A 87 -3.54 -14.44 -9.49
CA ALA A 87 -2.82 -14.87 -8.28
C ALA A 87 -1.98 -16.13 -8.54
N GLY A 88 -2.51 -17.11 -9.26
CA GLY A 88 -1.76 -18.29 -9.69
C GLY A 88 -0.61 -17.97 -10.63
N ASN A 89 -0.80 -17.03 -11.55
CA ASN A 89 0.26 -16.55 -12.45
C ASN A 89 1.37 -15.81 -11.67
N MET A 90 1.01 -15.06 -10.61
CA MET A 90 1.99 -14.45 -9.69
C MET A 90 2.80 -15.53 -8.95
N ALA A 91 2.13 -16.56 -8.43
CA ALA A 91 2.79 -17.66 -7.74
C ALA A 91 3.80 -18.42 -8.65
N GLN A 92 3.56 -18.41 -9.97
CA GLN A 92 4.49 -18.96 -10.97
C GLN A 92 5.60 -17.96 -11.38
N GLY A 93 5.55 -16.71 -10.91
CA GLY A 93 6.56 -15.70 -11.24
C GLY A 93 6.39 -15.03 -12.62
N ASN A 94 5.20 -15.09 -13.23
CA ASN A 94 4.97 -14.67 -14.61
C ASN A 94 4.11 -13.41 -14.76
N SER A 95 3.63 -12.81 -13.65
CA SER A 95 2.88 -11.55 -13.70
C SER A 95 3.78 -10.33 -13.91
N CYS A 96 3.16 -9.19 -14.18
CA CYS A 96 3.88 -7.93 -14.37
C CYS A 96 4.74 -7.58 -13.15
N VAL A 97 4.17 -7.62 -11.95
CA VAL A 97 4.91 -7.35 -10.71
C VAL A 97 6.06 -8.33 -10.51
N CYS A 98 5.89 -9.61 -10.85
CA CYS A 98 6.95 -10.62 -10.70
C CYS A 98 8.17 -10.34 -11.59
N LEU A 99 7.94 -9.92 -12.84
CA LEU A 99 9.01 -9.55 -13.76
C LEU A 99 9.74 -8.30 -13.29
N MET A 100 9.01 -7.28 -12.83
CA MET A 100 9.58 -6.05 -12.29
C MET A 100 10.31 -6.29 -10.97
N ALA A 101 9.73 -7.06 -10.05
CA ALA A 101 10.32 -7.40 -8.76
C ALA A 101 11.62 -8.20 -8.90
N ARG A 102 11.70 -9.10 -9.89
CA ARG A 102 12.93 -9.84 -10.21
C ARG A 102 14.08 -8.90 -10.59
N GLN A 103 13.80 -7.87 -11.40
CA GLN A 103 14.79 -6.84 -11.74
C GLN A 103 15.16 -5.98 -10.52
N ALA A 104 14.21 -5.78 -9.63
CA ALA A 104 14.39 -5.01 -8.40
C ALA A 104 14.94 -5.86 -7.23
N GLY A 105 15.26 -7.13 -7.42
CA GLY A 105 15.77 -8.00 -6.35
C GLY A 105 14.80 -8.15 -5.17
N ALA A 106 13.50 -8.33 -5.44
CA ALA A 106 12.46 -8.51 -4.45
C ALA A 106 11.68 -9.81 -4.71
N ASP A 107 11.26 -10.48 -3.63
CA ASP A 107 10.32 -11.59 -3.71
C ASP A 107 8.89 -11.07 -3.89
N VAL A 108 8.02 -11.84 -4.56
CA VAL A 108 6.58 -11.56 -4.65
C VAL A 108 5.83 -12.65 -3.91
N ILE A 109 4.96 -12.25 -3.00
CA ILE A 109 4.20 -13.16 -2.12
C ILE A 109 2.72 -12.87 -2.31
N PRO A 110 2.01 -13.60 -3.20
CA PRO A 110 0.56 -13.51 -3.31
C PRO A 110 -0.11 -14.20 -2.12
N VAL A 111 -1.13 -13.53 -1.55
CA VAL A 111 -1.83 -13.97 -0.34
C VAL A 111 -3.33 -13.98 -0.62
N ASP A 112 -3.95 -15.13 -0.55
CA ASP A 112 -5.40 -15.27 -0.61
C ASP A 112 -6.02 -14.87 0.71
N VAL A 113 -6.69 -13.72 0.74
CA VAL A 113 -7.46 -13.23 1.89
C VAL A 113 -8.95 -13.32 1.66
N GLY A 114 -9.36 -13.61 0.42
CA GLY A 114 -10.78 -13.65 0.10
C GLY A 114 -11.10 -13.90 -1.38
N MET A 115 -10.35 -14.74 -2.08
CA MET A 115 -10.73 -15.16 -3.42
C MET A 115 -12.00 -16.04 -3.37
N ALA A 116 -12.91 -15.85 -4.31
CA ALA A 116 -14.19 -16.56 -4.36
C ALA A 116 -14.06 -18.04 -4.76
N CYS A 117 -12.92 -18.46 -5.32
CA CYS A 117 -12.66 -19.86 -5.65
C CYS A 117 -12.60 -20.74 -4.39
N CYS A 118 -13.15 -21.98 -4.50
CA CYS A 118 -13.19 -22.94 -3.40
C CYS A 118 -11.86 -23.63 -3.15
N ASP A 119 -11.06 -23.82 -4.21
CA ASP A 119 -9.81 -24.54 -4.15
C ASP A 119 -8.64 -23.62 -3.80
N ALA A 120 -7.68 -24.14 -3.06
CA ALA A 120 -6.43 -23.42 -2.79
C ALA A 120 -5.63 -23.29 -4.10
N VAL A 121 -5.12 -22.10 -4.38
CA VAL A 121 -4.27 -21.84 -5.54
C VAL A 121 -2.83 -22.18 -5.19
N PRO A 122 -2.18 -23.13 -5.89
CA PRO A 122 -0.82 -23.56 -5.57
C PRO A 122 0.18 -22.39 -5.59
N GLY A 123 0.99 -22.29 -4.54
CA GLY A 123 1.99 -21.24 -4.39
C GLY A 123 1.44 -19.89 -3.87
N VAL A 124 0.14 -19.76 -3.69
CA VAL A 124 -0.50 -18.61 -3.03
C VAL A 124 -0.63 -18.92 -1.53
N VAL A 125 -0.19 -17.99 -0.69
CA VAL A 125 -0.32 -18.12 0.77
C VAL A 125 -1.79 -18.04 1.17
N ASN A 126 -2.30 -19.05 1.86
CA ASN A 126 -3.72 -19.07 2.27
C ASN A 126 -3.90 -18.35 3.61
N ARG A 127 -4.65 -17.26 3.59
CA ARG A 127 -5.14 -16.47 4.72
C ARG A 127 -6.62 -16.13 4.53
N LYS A 128 -7.34 -16.97 3.79
CA LYS A 128 -8.74 -16.74 3.40
C LYS A 128 -9.65 -16.54 4.62
N VAL A 129 -10.34 -15.40 4.63
CA VAL A 129 -11.34 -15.03 5.65
C VAL A 129 -12.75 -15.39 5.18
N ALA A 130 -13.04 -15.13 3.91
CA ALA A 130 -14.32 -15.44 3.27
C ALA A 130 -14.12 -15.71 1.78
N TYR A 131 -15.14 -16.20 1.09
CA TYR A 131 -15.15 -16.45 -0.36
C TYR A 131 -15.66 -15.22 -1.12
N GLY A 132 -14.86 -14.14 -1.11
CA GLY A 132 -15.23 -12.83 -1.63
C GLY A 132 -16.11 -12.03 -0.66
N THR A 133 -16.31 -10.74 -1.00
CA THR A 133 -17.28 -9.91 -0.28
C THR A 133 -18.68 -10.08 -0.84
N LYS A 134 -19.68 -9.58 -0.11
CA LYS A 134 -21.03 -9.38 -0.65
C LYS A 134 -21.05 -8.16 -1.57
N ASP A 135 -22.10 -8.08 -2.38
CA ASP A 135 -22.45 -6.87 -3.10
C ASP A 135 -22.95 -5.81 -2.10
N PHE A 136 -22.28 -4.69 -2.02
CA PHE A 136 -22.66 -3.65 -1.08
C PHE A 136 -23.92 -2.86 -1.50
N LEU A 137 -24.59 -3.19 -2.61
CA LEU A 137 -25.95 -2.72 -2.86
C LEU A 137 -26.99 -3.61 -2.18
N GLU A 138 -26.69 -4.90 -1.95
CA GLU A 138 -27.60 -5.85 -1.31
C GLU A 138 -27.42 -5.91 0.22
N ALA A 139 -26.16 -5.88 0.69
CA ALA A 139 -25.79 -5.97 2.09
C ALA A 139 -24.43 -5.31 2.32
N PRO A 140 -24.00 -5.01 3.57
CA PRO A 140 -22.61 -4.60 3.82
C PRO A 140 -21.63 -5.57 3.18
N ALA A 141 -20.56 -5.05 2.58
CA ALA A 141 -19.55 -5.86 1.86
C ALA A 141 -19.01 -7.01 2.73
N MET A 142 -18.80 -6.73 4.00
CA MET A 142 -18.31 -7.67 5.01
C MET A 142 -18.98 -7.40 6.34
N THR A 143 -18.99 -8.37 7.23
CA THR A 143 -19.22 -8.10 8.66
C THR A 143 -18.01 -7.38 9.26
N ARG A 144 -18.21 -6.64 10.35
CA ARG A 144 -17.10 -6.03 11.08
C ARG A 144 -16.08 -7.07 11.57
N GLU A 145 -16.56 -8.27 11.93
CA GLU A 145 -15.70 -9.37 12.35
C GLU A 145 -14.82 -9.90 11.20
N GLU A 146 -15.37 -10.10 10.01
CA GLU A 146 -14.61 -10.47 8.81
C GLU A 146 -13.58 -9.40 8.47
N THR A 147 -13.94 -8.11 8.55
CA THR A 147 -13.03 -7.00 8.32
C THR A 147 -11.84 -7.06 9.29
N VAL A 148 -12.09 -7.24 10.58
CA VAL A 148 -11.03 -7.34 11.60
C VAL A 148 -10.16 -8.57 11.36
N LYS A 149 -10.74 -9.73 11.02
CA LYS A 149 -9.98 -10.95 10.69
C LYS A 149 -9.08 -10.75 9.47
N ALA A 150 -9.56 -10.05 8.43
CA ALA A 150 -8.73 -9.72 7.26
C ALA A 150 -7.58 -8.78 7.64
N MET A 151 -7.83 -7.78 8.49
CA MET A 151 -6.77 -6.91 9.03
C MET A 151 -5.75 -7.70 9.86
N GLU A 152 -6.20 -8.63 10.70
CA GLU A 152 -5.31 -9.50 11.48
C GLU A 152 -4.46 -10.41 10.58
N ALA A 153 -5.05 -10.98 9.52
CA ALA A 153 -4.31 -11.74 8.51
C ALA A 153 -3.22 -10.91 7.83
N GLY A 154 -3.51 -9.66 7.49
CA GLY A 154 -2.52 -8.72 6.97
C GLY A 154 -1.42 -8.39 7.97
N ALA A 155 -1.77 -8.13 9.23
CA ALA A 155 -0.79 -7.86 10.29
C ALA A 155 0.13 -9.06 10.56
N ASP A 156 -0.41 -10.27 10.53
CA ASP A 156 0.39 -11.51 10.67
C ASP A 156 1.40 -11.66 9.52
N MET A 157 1.01 -11.31 8.28
CA MET A 157 1.94 -11.33 7.14
C MET A 157 3.13 -10.37 7.36
N ALA A 158 2.92 -9.21 7.95
CA ALA A 158 4.00 -8.27 8.26
C ALA A 158 4.98 -8.85 9.31
N VAL A 159 4.45 -9.50 10.35
CA VAL A 159 5.26 -10.17 11.38
C VAL A 159 6.05 -11.32 10.76
N GLU A 160 5.41 -12.18 9.96
CA GLU A 160 6.07 -13.28 9.26
C GLU A 160 7.21 -12.79 8.36
N LEU A 161 7.03 -11.68 7.63
CA LEU A 161 8.11 -11.07 6.85
C LEU A 161 9.29 -10.68 7.75
N LYS A 162 9.00 -10.01 8.86
CA LYS A 162 10.04 -9.59 9.79
C LYS A 162 10.81 -10.76 10.40
N GLU A 163 10.10 -11.82 10.80
CA GLU A 163 10.69 -13.06 11.32
C GLU A 163 11.55 -13.80 10.28
N ARG A 164 11.16 -13.74 9.01
CA ARG A 164 11.94 -14.26 7.89
C ARG A 164 13.14 -13.39 7.50
N GLY A 165 13.36 -12.27 8.23
CA GLY A 165 14.49 -11.38 8.06
C GLY A 165 14.34 -10.32 6.97
N TYR A 166 13.15 -10.12 6.39
CA TYR A 166 12.92 -9.03 5.47
C TYR A 166 13.04 -7.67 6.19
N VAL A 167 13.68 -6.72 5.54
CA VAL A 167 13.97 -5.39 6.09
C VAL A 167 13.19 -4.27 5.42
N LEU A 168 12.60 -4.52 4.27
CA LEU A 168 11.75 -3.62 3.52
C LEU A 168 10.62 -4.40 2.87
N ALA A 169 9.40 -3.92 2.98
CA ALA A 169 8.23 -4.47 2.32
C ALA A 169 7.77 -3.57 1.16
N GLY A 170 7.15 -4.16 0.16
CA GLY A 170 6.26 -3.50 -0.78
C GLY A 170 4.84 -4.04 -0.61
N SER A 171 3.86 -3.29 -1.01
CA SER A 171 2.46 -3.71 -1.00
C SER A 171 1.87 -3.71 -2.40
N GLY A 172 1.01 -4.66 -2.66
CA GLY A 172 0.22 -4.79 -3.89
C GLY A 172 -1.13 -5.42 -3.57
N GLU A 173 -1.96 -5.51 -4.56
CA GLU A 173 -3.29 -6.10 -4.47
C GLU A 173 -3.68 -6.79 -5.78
N MET A 174 -4.60 -7.72 -5.69
CA MET A 174 -5.28 -8.32 -6.82
C MET A 174 -6.72 -8.67 -6.44
N GLY A 175 -7.68 -7.95 -7.02
CA GLY A 175 -9.08 -8.17 -6.72
C GLY A 175 -9.98 -7.51 -7.76
N ILE A 176 -10.62 -8.30 -8.61
CA ILE A 176 -11.55 -7.74 -9.60
C ILE A 176 -12.66 -6.99 -8.87
N GLY A 177 -12.88 -5.72 -9.26
CA GLY A 177 -13.84 -4.81 -8.63
C GLY A 177 -13.26 -3.90 -7.54
N ASN A 178 -12.02 -4.09 -7.10
CA ASN A 178 -11.44 -3.34 -5.98
C ASN A 178 -11.19 -1.85 -6.28
N THR A 179 -11.10 -1.42 -7.52
CA THR A 179 -11.11 0.01 -7.86
C THR A 179 -12.46 0.66 -7.51
N THR A 180 -13.56 -0.11 -7.49
CA THR A 180 -14.88 0.37 -7.06
C THR A 180 -14.93 0.51 -5.54
N THR A 181 -14.51 -0.52 -4.81
CA THR A 181 -14.50 -0.51 -3.33
C THR A 181 -13.48 0.51 -2.80
N SER A 182 -12.33 0.70 -3.46
CA SER A 182 -11.37 1.75 -3.12
C SER A 182 -11.91 3.15 -3.33
N SER A 183 -12.60 3.40 -4.45
CA SER A 183 -13.26 4.70 -4.69
C SER A 183 -14.37 4.97 -3.67
N ALA A 184 -15.15 3.95 -3.30
CA ALA A 184 -16.17 4.07 -2.27
C ALA A 184 -15.55 4.39 -0.90
N LEU A 185 -14.50 3.67 -0.51
CA LEU A 185 -13.77 3.92 0.74
C LEU A 185 -13.16 5.33 0.76
N LEU A 186 -12.51 5.77 -0.33
CA LEU A 186 -11.93 7.11 -0.42
C LEU A 186 -12.98 8.21 -0.41
N SER A 187 -14.15 7.99 -1.06
CA SER A 187 -15.28 8.93 -0.99
C SER A 187 -15.69 9.18 0.45
N VAL A 188 -15.77 8.11 1.26
CA VAL A 188 -16.12 8.20 2.70
C VAL A 188 -15.00 8.83 3.51
N LEU A 189 -13.77 8.33 3.37
CA LEU A 189 -12.66 8.81 4.20
C LEU A 189 -12.24 10.24 3.88
N LEU A 190 -12.39 10.71 2.65
CA LEU A 190 -12.04 12.08 2.24
C LEU A 190 -13.24 13.04 2.27
N ASP A 191 -14.43 12.53 2.58
CA ASP A 191 -15.70 13.29 2.50
C ASP A 191 -15.87 13.96 1.13
N MET A 192 -15.71 13.17 0.06
CA MET A 192 -15.78 13.64 -1.31
C MET A 192 -16.89 12.95 -2.11
N ASP A 193 -17.50 13.67 -3.06
CA ASP A 193 -18.44 13.04 -4.00
C ASP A 193 -17.76 11.92 -4.78
N PRO A 194 -18.41 10.75 -4.92
CA PRO A 194 -17.88 9.61 -5.66
C PRO A 194 -17.33 9.93 -7.05
N GLU A 195 -17.92 10.87 -7.77
CA GLU A 195 -17.49 11.27 -9.11
C GLU A 195 -16.04 11.85 -9.12
N ARG A 196 -15.63 12.49 -8.03
CA ARG A 196 -14.29 13.08 -7.91
C ARG A 196 -13.17 12.05 -7.67
N VAL A 197 -13.51 10.94 -7.05
CA VAL A 197 -12.54 9.92 -6.61
C VAL A 197 -12.59 8.64 -7.46
N THR A 198 -13.57 8.54 -8.36
CA THR A 198 -13.78 7.34 -9.19
C THR A 198 -13.10 7.49 -10.53
N GLY A 199 -12.33 6.47 -10.91
CA GLY A 199 -11.74 6.33 -12.23
C GLY A 199 -12.36 5.21 -13.06
N ARG A 200 -11.82 5.03 -14.27
CA ARG A 200 -12.27 3.99 -15.20
C ARG A 200 -11.72 2.59 -14.88
N GLY A 201 -10.82 2.49 -13.92
CA GLY A 201 -10.14 1.24 -13.59
C GLY A 201 -9.50 0.63 -14.85
N ALA A 202 -9.73 -0.66 -15.09
CA ALA A 202 -9.19 -1.37 -16.25
C ALA A 202 -9.83 -0.98 -17.61
N GLY A 203 -10.33 0.26 -17.74
CA GLY A 203 -10.76 0.80 -19.03
C GLY A 203 -12.27 0.71 -19.29
N LEU A 204 -13.12 1.00 -18.32
CA LEU A 204 -14.57 1.07 -18.48
C LEU A 204 -15.00 2.08 -19.56
N THR A 205 -16.06 1.73 -20.31
CA THR A 205 -16.78 2.67 -21.17
C THR A 205 -17.38 3.83 -20.34
N THR A 206 -17.82 4.89 -20.99
CA THR A 206 -18.50 6.00 -20.30
C THR A 206 -19.78 5.53 -19.58
N ALA A 207 -20.54 4.60 -20.17
CA ALA A 207 -21.70 4.01 -19.52
C ALA A 207 -21.32 3.21 -18.28
N GLY A 208 -20.27 2.37 -18.35
CA GLY A 208 -19.74 1.60 -17.22
C GLY A 208 -19.18 2.51 -16.11
N TYR A 209 -18.48 3.58 -16.47
CA TYR A 209 -18.03 4.58 -15.52
C TYR A 209 -19.21 5.25 -14.77
N ASN A 210 -20.23 5.71 -15.51
CA ASN A 210 -21.43 6.32 -14.89
C ASN A 210 -22.14 5.32 -13.97
N ARG A 211 -22.26 4.06 -14.39
CA ARG A 211 -22.80 2.98 -13.55
C ARG A 211 -21.98 2.83 -12.25
N LYS A 212 -20.67 2.78 -12.37
CA LYS A 212 -19.74 2.66 -11.22
C LYS A 212 -19.93 3.80 -10.21
N VAL A 213 -20.01 5.05 -10.67
CA VAL A 213 -20.27 6.22 -9.80
C VAL A 213 -21.63 6.11 -9.12
N GLN A 214 -22.69 5.69 -9.85
CA GLN A 214 -24.02 5.49 -9.26
C GLN A 214 -24.03 4.40 -8.19
N VAL A 215 -23.38 3.26 -8.47
CA VAL A 215 -23.27 2.13 -7.53
C VAL A 215 -22.58 2.57 -6.23
N ILE A 216 -21.47 3.30 -6.33
CA ILE A 216 -20.75 3.81 -5.17
C ILE A 216 -21.65 4.77 -4.35
N ARG A 217 -22.31 5.72 -5.03
CA ARG A 217 -23.19 6.70 -4.37
C ARG A 217 -24.34 6.01 -3.64
N GLU A 218 -24.96 5.01 -4.28
CA GLU A 218 -26.07 4.26 -3.70
C GLU A 218 -25.62 3.40 -2.52
N GLY A 219 -24.49 2.68 -2.61
CA GLY A 219 -23.95 1.90 -1.52
C GLY A 219 -23.64 2.76 -0.28
N ILE A 220 -23.04 3.94 -0.47
CA ILE A 220 -22.80 4.90 0.62
C ILE A 220 -24.12 5.39 1.22
N ARG A 221 -25.12 5.68 0.39
CA ARG A 221 -26.46 6.12 0.86
C ARG A 221 -27.17 5.05 1.69
N ILE A 222 -27.11 3.78 1.26
CA ILE A 222 -27.76 2.64 1.92
C ILE A 222 -27.12 2.40 3.29
N HIS A 223 -25.79 2.23 3.31
CA HIS A 223 -25.08 1.75 4.50
C HIS A 223 -24.57 2.86 5.41
N ARG A 224 -24.52 4.11 4.94
CA ARG A 224 -24.03 5.28 5.70
C ARG A 224 -22.73 4.97 6.46
N PRO A 225 -21.67 4.57 5.75
CA PRO A 225 -20.38 4.28 6.37
C PRO A 225 -19.84 5.52 7.08
N SER A 226 -19.23 5.32 8.25
CA SER A 226 -18.63 6.41 9.03
C SER A 226 -17.22 6.74 8.55
N GLY A 227 -16.96 8.00 8.21
CA GLY A 227 -15.60 8.48 7.94
C GLY A 227 -14.69 8.52 9.18
N GLU A 228 -15.29 8.56 10.38
CA GLU A 228 -14.57 8.58 11.66
C GLU A 228 -14.23 7.16 12.17
N ASP A 229 -14.88 6.11 11.64
CA ASP A 229 -14.57 4.70 11.93
C ASP A 229 -14.17 3.98 10.63
N PRO A 230 -12.86 3.96 10.29
CA PRO A 230 -12.40 3.31 9.07
C PRO A 230 -12.73 1.81 8.99
N VAL A 231 -12.88 1.13 10.14
CA VAL A 231 -13.31 -0.29 10.16
C VAL A 231 -14.77 -0.41 9.76
N ASP A 232 -15.62 0.53 10.16
CA ASP A 232 -17.03 0.58 9.70
C ASP A 232 -17.09 0.86 8.19
N ALA A 233 -16.32 1.82 7.70
CA ALA A 233 -16.26 2.14 6.27
C ALA A 233 -15.78 0.93 5.44
N LEU A 234 -14.68 0.29 5.85
CA LEU A 234 -14.16 -0.93 5.23
C LEU A 234 -15.22 -2.05 5.21
N SER A 235 -15.92 -2.28 6.34
CA SER A 235 -16.91 -3.36 6.42
C SER A 235 -18.10 -3.14 5.49
N LYS A 236 -18.52 -1.91 5.29
CA LYS A 236 -19.73 -1.56 4.53
C LYS A 236 -19.48 -1.46 3.03
N VAL A 237 -18.39 -0.83 2.61
CA VAL A 237 -18.12 -0.51 1.20
C VAL A 237 -16.70 -0.88 0.73
N GLY A 238 -15.92 -1.54 1.58
CA GLY A 238 -14.55 -1.95 1.28
C GLY A 238 -14.44 -3.34 0.64
N GLY A 239 -13.26 -3.94 0.78
CA GLY A 239 -12.91 -5.28 0.29
C GLY A 239 -12.01 -6.01 1.29
N LEU A 240 -11.94 -7.36 1.18
CA LEU A 240 -11.05 -8.17 2.01
C LEU A 240 -9.57 -7.86 1.76
N ASP A 241 -9.22 -7.57 0.51
CA ASP A 241 -7.89 -7.11 0.10
C ASP A 241 -7.53 -5.76 0.73
N LEU A 242 -8.44 -4.77 0.71
CA LEU A 242 -8.26 -3.47 1.35
C LEU A 242 -8.13 -3.59 2.87
N ALA A 243 -8.95 -4.43 3.49
CA ALA A 243 -8.90 -4.67 4.93
C ALA A 243 -7.57 -5.35 5.33
N ALA A 244 -7.14 -6.37 4.57
CA ALA A 244 -5.87 -7.03 4.80
C ALA A 244 -4.67 -6.10 4.60
N LEU A 245 -4.67 -5.26 3.56
CA LEU A 245 -3.65 -4.22 3.37
C LEU A 245 -3.62 -3.22 4.53
N THR A 246 -4.80 -2.78 5.00
CA THR A 246 -4.89 -1.89 6.17
C THR A 246 -4.22 -2.51 7.39
N GLY A 247 -4.50 -3.78 7.65
CA GLY A 247 -3.85 -4.54 8.72
C GLY A 247 -2.37 -4.77 8.49
N PHE A 248 -1.94 -5.02 7.25
CA PHE A 248 -0.54 -5.17 6.89
C PHE A 248 0.29 -3.93 7.23
N TYR A 249 -0.23 -2.73 6.94
CA TYR A 249 0.46 -1.48 7.31
C TYR A 249 0.55 -1.28 8.82
N ILE A 250 -0.52 -1.62 9.55
CA ILE A 250 -0.51 -1.61 11.03
C ILE A 250 0.53 -2.61 11.56
N GLY A 251 0.60 -3.82 11.00
CA GLY A 251 1.58 -4.84 11.34
C GLY A 251 3.01 -4.42 11.02
N CYS A 252 3.25 -3.81 9.86
CA CYS A 252 4.55 -3.26 9.47
C CYS A 252 5.03 -2.21 10.49
N ALA A 253 4.15 -1.29 10.88
CA ALA A 253 4.47 -0.30 11.91
C ALA A 253 4.73 -0.95 13.28
N ALA A 254 3.96 -1.98 13.65
CA ALA A 254 4.12 -2.68 14.92
C ALA A 254 5.47 -3.40 15.05
N CYS A 255 6.00 -3.95 13.94
CA CYS A 255 7.28 -4.67 13.93
C CYS A 255 8.47 -3.85 13.39
N GLY A 256 8.29 -2.54 13.11
CA GLY A 256 9.36 -1.68 12.63
C GLY A 256 9.85 -2.04 11.21
N LEU A 257 8.93 -2.39 10.32
CA LEU A 257 9.20 -2.75 8.93
C LEU A 257 8.72 -1.61 8.00
N PRO A 258 9.62 -0.84 7.35
CA PRO A 258 9.21 0.13 6.34
C PRO A 258 8.48 -0.54 5.18
N VAL A 259 7.46 0.13 4.62
CA VAL A 259 6.68 -0.43 3.52
C VAL A 259 6.43 0.59 2.41
N VAL A 260 6.66 0.17 1.17
CA VAL A 260 6.42 0.93 -0.05
C VAL A 260 5.00 0.67 -0.54
N LEU A 261 4.21 1.74 -0.66
CA LEU A 261 2.88 1.71 -1.26
C LEU A 261 2.99 1.56 -2.79
N ASP A 262 2.03 0.89 -3.40
CA ASP A 262 1.85 0.86 -4.85
C ASP A 262 1.07 2.11 -5.33
N GLY A 263 -0.16 1.96 -5.75
CA GLY A 263 -0.98 3.02 -6.33
C GLY A 263 -2.19 3.42 -5.49
N LEU A 264 -3.31 3.70 -6.18
CA LEU A 264 -4.54 4.21 -5.57
C LEU A 264 -5.10 3.26 -4.50
N ILE A 265 -5.21 1.96 -4.82
CA ILE A 265 -5.89 0.98 -3.95
C ILE A 265 -5.10 0.78 -2.66
N THR A 266 -3.79 0.60 -2.76
CA THR A 266 -2.90 0.50 -1.60
C THR A 266 -2.89 1.80 -0.80
N GLY A 267 -2.96 2.95 -1.47
CA GLY A 267 -3.11 4.27 -0.84
C GLY A 267 -4.42 4.41 -0.05
N ALA A 268 -5.54 3.90 -0.56
CA ALA A 268 -6.82 3.90 0.14
C ALA A 268 -6.76 3.08 1.44
N ALA A 269 -6.18 1.89 1.38
CA ALA A 269 -5.96 1.05 2.56
C ALA A 269 -4.97 1.71 3.56
N ALA A 270 -3.92 2.37 3.06
CA ALA A 270 -2.97 3.11 3.88
C ALA A 270 -3.63 4.29 4.60
N LEU A 271 -4.53 5.02 3.93
CA LEU A 271 -5.30 6.10 4.55
C LEU A 271 -6.19 5.57 5.68
N ALA A 272 -6.85 4.42 5.49
CA ALA A 272 -7.60 3.76 6.55
C ALA A 272 -6.70 3.38 7.74
N ALA A 273 -5.52 2.81 7.48
CA ALA A 273 -4.57 2.44 8.53
C ALA A 273 -4.07 3.65 9.32
N VAL A 274 -3.74 4.75 8.65
CA VAL A 274 -3.29 5.99 9.31
C VAL A 274 -4.40 6.64 10.13
N ARG A 275 -5.66 6.55 9.68
CA ARG A 275 -6.80 7.04 10.48
C ARG A 275 -7.08 6.18 11.71
N ILE A 276 -6.81 4.87 11.65
CA ILE A 276 -6.89 3.97 12.81
C ILE A 276 -5.75 4.23 13.78
N SER A 277 -4.53 4.40 13.26
CA SER A 277 -3.32 4.66 14.05
C SER A 277 -2.38 5.63 13.32
N PRO A 278 -2.34 6.91 13.71
CA PRO A 278 -1.57 7.95 13.00
C PRO A 278 -0.07 7.65 12.86
N ASP A 279 0.51 6.94 13.80
CA ASP A 279 1.94 6.60 13.77
C ASP A 279 2.31 5.64 12.62
N VAL A 280 1.35 4.92 12.03
CA VAL A 280 1.55 4.07 10.84
C VAL A 280 2.18 4.86 9.69
N LYS A 281 1.79 6.15 9.53
CA LYS A 281 2.33 7.03 8.49
C LYS A 281 3.86 7.08 8.45
N GLU A 282 4.51 6.99 9.59
CA GLU A 282 5.96 7.09 9.71
C GLU A 282 6.71 5.91 9.04
N TYR A 283 6.01 4.82 8.74
CA TYR A 283 6.53 3.60 8.14
C TYR A 283 6.23 3.48 6.64
N LEU A 284 5.40 4.39 6.09
CA LEU A 284 4.95 4.35 4.71
C LEU A 284 5.86 5.16 3.77
N LEU A 285 6.14 4.62 2.59
CA LEU A 285 6.80 5.31 1.48
C LEU A 285 5.87 5.29 0.25
N ALA A 286 5.73 6.42 -0.44
CA ALA A 286 4.94 6.49 -1.66
C ALA A 286 5.82 6.20 -2.88
N SER A 287 5.45 5.22 -3.70
CA SER A 287 6.19 4.92 -4.92
C SER A 287 5.93 5.92 -6.04
N HIS A 288 4.69 5.98 -6.50
CA HIS A 288 4.29 6.81 -7.63
C HIS A 288 2.93 7.50 -7.39
N VAL A 289 2.69 8.56 -8.13
CA VAL A 289 1.34 9.10 -8.25
C VAL A 289 0.56 8.28 -9.26
N SER A 290 -0.51 7.62 -8.82
CA SER A 290 -1.39 6.85 -9.71
C SER A 290 -2.08 7.78 -10.71
N ALA A 291 -2.26 7.31 -11.95
CA ALA A 291 -3.03 8.03 -12.97
C ALA A 291 -4.56 8.03 -12.69
N GLU A 292 -5.04 7.26 -11.73
CA GLU A 292 -6.43 7.31 -11.29
C GLU A 292 -6.75 8.67 -10.62
N PRO A 293 -7.99 9.21 -10.74
CA PRO A 293 -8.33 10.57 -10.29
C PRO A 293 -7.97 10.88 -8.84
N ALA A 294 -8.18 9.94 -7.94
CA ALA A 294 -7.86 10.13 -6.53
C ALA A 294 -6.39 9.82 -6.18
N GLY A 295 -5.53 9.49 -7.17
CA GLY A 295 -4.13 9.14 -6.92
C GLY A 295 -3.33 10.20 -6.17
N ALA A 296 -3.40 11.45 -6.62
CA ALA A 296 -2.77 12.56 -5.92
C ALA A 296 -3.46 12.89 -4.59
N MET A 297 -4.80 12.87 -4.56
CA MET A 297 -5.59 13.23 -3.38
C MET A 297 -5.29 12.34 -2.17
N VAL A 298 -5.13 11.04 -2.38
CA VAL A 298 -4.82 10.10 -1.29
C VAL A 298 -3.41 10.32 -0.76
N LEU A 299 -2.43 10.62 -1.63
CA LEU A 299 -1.07 10.94 -1.21
C LEU A 299 -1.00 12.24 -0.43
N ASP A 300 -1.74 13.27 -0.86
CA ASP A 300 -1.88 14.54 -0.15
C ASP A 300 -2.51 14.34 1.24
N ALA A 301 -3.59 13.54 1.34
CA ALA A 301 -4.22 13.21 2.61
C ALA A 301 -3.29 12.43 3.56
N LEU A 302 -2.44 11.56 3.01
CA LEU A 302 -1.38 10.88 3.75
C LEU A 302 -0.20 11.80 4.07
N GLY A 303 -0.06 12.94 3.37
CA GLY A 303 1.12 13.83 3.45
C GLY A 303 2.40 13.10 3.02
N LEU A 304 2.30 12.26 1.99
CA LEU A 304 3.40 11.54 1.38
C LEU A 304 3.71 12.12 -0.01
N LYS A 305 4.98 12.14 -0.37
CA LYS A 305 5.43 12.60 -1.69
C LYS A 305 5.90 11.39 -2.51
N PRO A 306 5.37 11.17 -3.72
CA PRO A 306 5.82 10.09 -4.57
C PRO A 306 7.14 10.46 -5.25
N ALA A 307 8.01 9.47 -5.46
CA ALA A 307 9.25 9.65 -6.21
C ALA A 307 9.04 9.55 -7.73
N ILE A 308 7.95 8.91 -8.18
CA ILE A 308 7.71 8.59 -9.59
C ILE A 308 6.40 9.23 -10.08
N SER A 309 6.46 9.87 -11.26
CA SER A 309 5.31 10.35 -12.01
C SER A 309 5.38 9.83 -13.44
N ALA A 310 4.87 8.62 -13.66
CA ALA A 310 4.98 7.89 -14.93
C ALA A 310 3.62 7.49 -15.53
N GLY A 311 2.51 8.01 -14.99
CA GLY A 311 1.17 7.67 -15.46
C GLY A 311 0.77 6.22 -15.22
N MET A 312 1.35 5.56 -14.21
CA MET A 312 1.07 4.16 -13.88
C MET A 312 -0.30 4.00 -13.22
N CYS A 313 -1.01 2.93 -13.57
CA CYS A 313 -2.31 2.56 -13.00
C CYS A 313 -2.59 1.04 -13.09
N LEU A 314 -1.54 0.20 -13.05
CA LEU A 314 -1.71 -1.24 -13.21
C LEU A 314 -2.17 -1.91 -11.90
N GLY A 315 -1.57 -1.60 -10.77
CA GLY A 315 -1.74 -2.34 -9.52
C GLY A 315 -0.69 -3.44 -9.32
N GLU A 316 -1.07 -4.53 -8.67
CA GLU A 316 -0.24 -5.71 -8.36
C GLU A 316 0.99 -5.44 -7.47
N GLY A 317 1.31 -4.19 -7.12
CA GLY A 317 2.57 -3.80 -6.48
C GLY A 317 3.64 -3.32 -7.46
N THR A 318 3.26 -3.03 -8.71
CA THR A 318 4.20 -2.61 -9.77
C THR A 318 4.86 -1.27 -9.47
N GLY A 319 4.16 -0.32 -8.86
CA GLY A 319 4.73 0.93 -8.40
C GLY A 319 5.74 0.72 -7.28
N ALA A 320 5.44 -0.16 -6.32
CA ALA A 320 6.40 -0.52 -5.29
C ALA A 320 7.68 -1.10 -5.92
N ALA A 321 7.54 -2.07 -6.85
CA ALA A 321 8.67 -2.63 -7.57
C ALA A 321 9.50 -1.58 -8.33
N ALA A 322 8.85 -0.59 -8.94
CA ALA A 322 9.52 0.48 -9.69
C ALA A 322 10.35 1.42 -8.79
N LEU A 323 9.93 1.65 -7.53
CA LEU A 323 10.67 2.50 -6.60
C LEU A 323 11.93 1.83 -6.05
N LEU A 324 11.93 0.51 -5.85
CA LEU A 324 13.01 -0.20 -5.18
C LEU A 324 14.41 0.07 -5.77
N PRO A 325 14.64 0.07 -7.09
CA PRO A 325 15.96 0.41 -7.66
C PRO A 325 16.38 1.86 -7.39
N LEU A 326 15.44 2.80 -7.33
CA LEU A 326 15.73 4.19 -6.99
C LEU A 326 16.18 4.32 -5.53
N LEU A 327 15.56 3.56 -4.62
CA LEU A 327 16.00 3.48 -3.22
C LEU A 327 17.40 2.87 -3.11
N ASP A 328 17.75 1.85 -3.92
CA ASP A 328 19.11 1.27 -3.94
C ASP A 328 20.15 2.31 -4.37
N MET A 329 19.85 3.10 -5.40
CA MET A 329 20.72 4.19 -5.84
C MET A 329 20.91 5.23 -4.72
N ALA A 330 19.82 5.66 -4.07
CA ALA A 330 19.88 6.61 -2.97
C ALA A 330 20.65 6.06 -1.76
N ALA A 331 20.38 4.82 -1.36
CA ALA A 331 21.10 4.15 -0.27
C ALA A 331 22.60 4.00 -0.57
N SER A 332 22.96 3.75 -1.84
CA SER A 332 24.38 3.68 -2.25
C SER A 332 25.07 5.04 -2.08
N VAL A 333 24.42 6.13 -2.48
CA VAL A 333 24.95 7.50 -2.27
C VAL A 333 25.05 7.78 -0.76
N TYR A 334 23.98 7.51 0.01
CA TYR A 334 23.95 7.74 1.46
C TYR A 334 25.06 7.01 2.20
N THR A 335 25.40 5.78 1.80
CA THR A 335 26.34 4.92 2.54
C THR A 335 27.78 4.97 2.05
N ARG A 336 28.02 5.27 0.76
CA ARG A 336 29.32 5.06 0.11
C ARG A 336 29.94 6.31 -0.47
N MET A 337 29.15 7.36 -0.74
CA MET A 337 29.71 8.60 -1.31
C MET A 337 30.56 9.31 -0.27
N SER A 338 31.68 9.88 -0.72
CA SER A 338 32.60 10.65 0.13
C SER A 338 31.90 11.82 0.82
N SER A 339 32.34 12.11 2.03
CA SER A 339 31.93 13.32 2.76
C SER A 339 32.73 14.54 2.28
N PHE A 340 32.24 15.73 2.61
CA PHE A 340 32.98 16.98 2.39
C PHE A 340 34.36 16.97 3.05
N ASP A 341 34.45 16.45 4.27
CA ASP A 341 35.71 16.32 5.02
C ASP A 341 36.72 15.42 4.30
N GLU A 342 36.25 14.27 3.74
CA GLU A 342 37.13 13.34 3.02
C GLU A 342 37.71 13.91 1.73
N ILE A 343 37.01 14.85 1.09
CA ILE A 343 37.51 15.52 -0.14
C ILE A 343 38.09 16.92 0.13
N HIS A 344 38.20 17.32 1.40
CA HIS A 344 38.76 18.61 1.82
C HIS A 344 38.04 19.83 1.21
N VAL A 345 36.73 19.80 1.15
CA VAL A 345 35.85 20.88 0.71
C VAL A 345 34.92 21.27 1.88
N ASP A 346 34.72 22.57 2.02
CA ASP A 346 33.77 23.07 3.03
C ASP A 346 32.34 22.59 2.74
N ALA A 347 31.67 22.12 3.78
CA ALA A 347 30.27 21.68 3.68
C ALA A 347 29.34 22.87 3.39
N TYR A 348 28.27 22.61 2.62
CA TYR A 348 27.25 23.62 2.38
C TYR A 348 26.48 23.94 3.66
N GLU A 349 26.15 25.21 3.85
CA GLU A 349 25.28 25.68 4.92
C GLU A 349 23.82 25.78 4.45
N HIS A 350 22.86 25.48 5.35
CA HIS A 350 21.46 25.76 5.10
C HIS A 350 21.24 27.28 5.15
N LEU A 351 21.17 27.92 3.99
CA LEU A 351 20.82 29.34 3.90
C LEU A 351 19.33 29.51 4.22
N VAL A 352 18.99 30.36 5.18
CA VAL A 352 17.63 30.64 5.68
C VAL A 352 16.98 31.73 4.80
#